data_55499d9c42fc0ed626c6b37d50b1e91b
#
_entry.id   55499d9c42fc0ed626c6b37d50b1e91b
#
_cell.length_a   1.000
_cell.length_b   1.000
_cell.length_c   1.000
_cell.angle_alpha   90.00
_cell.angle_beta   90.00
_cell.angle_gamma   90.00
#
_symmetry.space_group_name_H-M   'P 1'
#
loop_
_entity.id
_entity.type
_entity.pdbx_description
1 polymer ?
#
loop_
_entity_poly.entity_id
_entity_poly.type
_entity_poly.pdbx_seq_one_letter_code
_entity_poly.pdbx_strand_id
1 'polypeptide(L)'
;MSENLRIQCITIDCHDPLRVAQFWAAALDWQITEQDEIEVVIELLDGSPEQGRIPDILFLKNPDKKAGKNRLHLDLRPLDQAAEVARLEALGAIKIEIGQSEYEETTWVVMADPEGNEFCVLRARA
;
A
#
# COMPACT_ATOMS: atom_id res chain seq x y z
N MET A 1 -23.71 -16.19 2.82
CA MET A 1 -23.03 -15.13 2.07
C MET A 1 -23.85 -13.87 2.12
N SER A 2 -23.23 -12.75 2.41
CA SER A 2 -23.95 -11.47 2.43
C SER A 2 -23.70 -10.71 1.15
N GLU A 3 -24.76 -10.29 0.49
CA GLU A 3 -24.68 -9.43 -0.69
C GLU A 3 -24.80 -7.96 -0.32
N ASN A 4 -25.07 -7.68 0.96
CA ASN A 4 -25.35 -6.33 1.43
C ASN A 4 -24.14 -5.66 2.08
N LEU A 5 -23.04 -6.38 2.23
CA LEU A 5 -21.85 -5.84 2.90
C LEU A 5 -20.61 -6.16 2.08
N ARG A 6 -19.88 -5.11 1.75
CA ARG A 6 -18.59 -5.25 1.06
C ARG A 6 -17.67 -4.12 1.49
N ILE A 7 -16.38 -4.32 1.30
CA ILE A 7 -15.39 -3.28 1.61
C ILE A 7 -15.39 -2.28 0.46
N GLN A 8 -15.83 -1.06 0.72
CA GLN A 8 -15.85 0.00 -0.29
C GLN A 8 -14.48 0.63 -0.45
N CYS A 9 -13.84 0.95 0.67
CA CYS A 9 -12.49 1.52 0.60
C CYS A 9 -11.71 1.17 1.86
N ILE A 10 -10.38 1.26 1.73
CA ILE A 10 -9.45 1.15 2.85
C ILE A 10 -8.94 2.56 3.09
N THR A 11 -9.15 3.08 4.29
CA THR A 11 -8.72 4.44 4.63
C THR A 11 -7.42 4.37 5.43
N ILE A 12 -6.43 5.13 4.98
CA ILE A 12 -5.13 5.21 5.63
C ILE A 12 -4.92 6.65 6.09
N ASP A 13 -4.74 6.83 7.38
CA ASP A 13 -4.43 8.14 7.94
C ASP A 13 -2.99 8.50 7.59
N CYS A 14 -2.76 9.76 7.26
CA CYS A 14 -1.43 10.22 6.83
C CYS A 14 -1.28 11.70 7.06
N HIS A 15 -0.05 12.16 7.09
CA HIS A 15 0.25 13.58 7.29
C HIS A 15 0.10 14.35 5.97
N ASP A 16 0.56 13.79 4.86
CA ASP A 16 0.53 14.40 3.54
C ASP A 16 -0.17 13.45 2.55
N PRO A 17 -1.51 13.55 2.43
CA PRO A 17 -2.27 12.62 1.60
C PRO A 17 -1.81 12.55 0.14
N LEU A 18 -1.51 13.69 -0.48
CA LEU A 18 -1.13 13.67 -1.88
C LEU A 18 0.20 12.95 -2.10
N ARG A 19 1.18 13.20 -1.25
CA ARG A 19 2.49 12.58 -1.37
C ARG A 19 2.40 11.06 -1.24
N VAL A 20 1.71 10.58 -0.22
CA VAL A 20 1.60 9.14 0.00
C VAL A 20 0.72 8.47 -1.05
N ALA A 21 -0.34 9.18 -1.51
CA ALA A 21 -1.18 8.67 -2.58
C ALA A 21 -0.42 8.55 -3.90
N GLN A 22 0.45 9.51 -4.20
CA GLN A 22 1.30 9.45 -5.41
C GLN A 22 2.22 8.24 -5.37
N PHE A 23 2.80 7.94 -4.20
CA PHE A 23 3.60 6.74 -4.04
C PHE A 23 2.78 5.48 -4.34
N TRP A 24 1.64 5.34 -3.69
CA TRP A 24 0.83 4.13 -3.85
C TRP A 24 0.21 4.00 -5.23
N ALA A 25 -0.21 5.12 -5.85
CA ALA A 25 -0.72 5.09 -7.22
C ALA A 25 0.36 4.60 -8.19
N ALA A 26 1.60 5.07 -8.02
CA ALA A 26 2.71 4.62 -8.84
C ALA A 26 3.07 3.16 -8.55
N ALA A 27 3.06 2.77 -7.27
CA ALA A 27 3.38 1.41 -6.87
C ALA A 27 2.40 0.38 -7.43
N LEU A 28 1.11 0.70 -7.40
CA LEU A 28 0.04 -0.21 -7.81
C LEU A 28 -0.38 -0.01 -9.27
N ASP A 29 0.12 1.02 -9.93
CA ASP A 29 -0.33 1.43 -11.26
C ASP A 29 -1.82 1.75 -11.26
N TRP A 30 -2.24 2.50 -10.25
CA TRP A 30 -3.61 2.99 -10.10
C TRP A 30 -3.66 4.47 -10.42
N GLN A 31 -4.88 5.04 -10.46
CA GLN A 31 -5.10 6.46 -10.74
C GLN A 31 -5.62 7.19 -9.52
N ILE A 32 -5.30 8.50 -9.43
CA ILE A 32 -5.90 9.38 -8.43
C ILE A 32 -7.22 9.87 -9.03
N THR A 33 -8.33 9.59 -8.34
CA THR A 33 -9.67 9.94 -8.84
C THR A 33 -10.30 11.10 -8.08
N GLU A 34 -9.89 11.36 -6.85
CA GLU A 34 -10.34 12.50 -6.07
C GLU A 34 -9.17 13.06 -5.29
N GLN A 35 -9.12 14.39 -5.18
CA GLN A 35 -7.99 15.04 -4.54
C GLN A 35 -8.42 16.40 -4.00
N ASP A 36 -8.22 16.60 -2.70
CA ASP A 36 -8.30 17.93 -2.08
C ASP A 36 -7.27 17.99 -0.92
N GLU A 37 -7.32 19.03 -0.11
CA GLU A 37 -6.35 19.22 0.97
C GLU A 37 -6.49 18.22 2.11
N ILE A 38 -7.64 17.57 2.22
CA ILE A 38 -7.99 16.69 3.34
C ILE A 38 -7.85 15.22 2.97
N GLU A 39 -8.21 14.88 1.72
CA GLU A 39 -8.20 13.49 1.30
C GLU A 39 -7.82 13.32 -0.16
N VAL A 40 -7.24 12.16 -0.46
CA VAL A 40 -6.91 11.75 -1.84
C VAL A 40 -7.34 10.30 -1.99
N VAL A 41 -8.04 9.99 -3.08
CA VAL A 41 -8.52 8.64 -3.38
C VAL A 41 -7.78 8.08 -4.59
N ILE A 42 -7.31 6.86 -4.49
CA ILE A 42 -6.76 6.14 -5.64
C ILE A 42 -7.62 4.93 -5.96
N GLU A 43 -7.73 4.62 -7.24
CA GLU A 43 -8.53 3.52 -7.76
C GLU A 43 -7.82 2.85 -8.91
N LEU A 44 -8.23 1.62 -9.22
CA LEU A 44 -7.77 0.94 -10.43
C LEU A 44 -8.04 1.79 -11.66
N LEU A 45 -7.22 1.60 -12.69
CA LEU A 45 -7.41 2.28 -13.97
C LEU A 45 -8.75 1.88 -14.58
N ASP A 46 -9.39 2.82 -15.29
CA ASP A 46 -10.64 2.57 -15.98
C ASP A 46 -10.44 1.44 -16.99
N GLY A 47 -11.41 0.53 -17.03
CA GLY A 47 -11.35 -0.61 -17.92
C GLY A 47 -10.59 -1.81 -17.39
N SER A 48 -9.98 -1.70 -16.20
CA SER A 48 -9.33 -2.86 -15.56
C SER A 48 -10.38 -3.92 -15.22
N PRO A 49 -10.07 -5.23 -15.42
CA PRO A 49 -11.02 -6.30 -15.08
C PRO A 49 -11.44 -6.29 -13.61
N GLU A 50 -10.57 -5.79 -12.73
CA GLU A 50 -10.82 -5.77 -11.29
C GLU A 50 -11.53 -4.50 -10.82
N GLN A 51 -11.79 -3.56 -11.71
CA GLN A 51 -12.43 -2.30 -11.36
C GLN A 51 -13.80 -2.55 -10.74
N GLY A 52 -14.07 -1.94 -9.59
CA GLY A 52 -15.31 -2.13 -8.84
C GLY A 52 -15.33 -3.38 -7.97
N ARG A 53 -14.29 -4.22 -8.04
CA ARG A 53 -14.18 -5.45 -7.23
C ARG A 53 -13.18 -5.32 -6.11
N ILE A 54 -12.10 -4.58 -6.34
CA ILE A 54 -11.08 -4.31 -5.34
C ILE A 54 -11.41 -2.96 -4.69
N PRO A 55 -11.36 -2.86 -3.35
CA PRO A 55 -11.64 -1.59 -2.66
C PRO A 55 -10.71 -0.48 -3.10
N ASP A 56 -11.23 0.74 -3.14
CA ASP A 56 -10.41 1.94 -3.31
C ASP A 56 -9.53 2.15 -2.09
N ILE A 57 -8.48 2.94 -2.22
CA ILE A 57 -7.69 3.37 -1.08
C ILE A 57 -7.85 4.89 -0.94
N LEU A 58 -8.22 5.31 0.27
CA LEU A 58 -8.41 6.72 0.60
C LEU A 58 -7.34 7.12 1.60
N PHE A 59 -6.61 8.20 1.29
CA PHE A 59 -5.59 8.75 2.20
C PHE A 59 -6.19 9.99 2.84
N LEU A 60 -6.36 9.94 4.17
CA LEU A 60 -7.05 10.96 4.93
C LEU A 60 -6.06 11.70 5.80
N LYS A 61 -6.06 13.03 5.72
CA LYS A 61 -5.14 13.85 6.50
C LYS A 61 -5.42 13.72 7.99
N ASN A 62 -4.35 13.48 8.74
CA ASN A 62 -4.40 13.34 10.17
C ASN A 62 -3.16 14.03 10.76
N PRO A 63 -3.30 14.90 11.77
CA PRO A 63 -2.13 15.59 12.33
C PRO A 63 -1.22 14.71 13.16
N ASP A 64 -1.71 13.57 13.62
CA ASP A 64 -0.93 12.67 14.45
C ASP A 64 0.09 11.91 13.63
N LYS A 65 1.28 11.73 14.19
CA LYS A 65 2.31 10.90 13.55
C LYS A 65 2.07 9.45 13.90
N LYS A 66 2.50 8.57 12.99
CA LYS A 66 2.49 7.14 13.26
C LYS A 66 3.33 6.86 14.51
N ALA A 67 2.75 6.16 15.47
CA ALA A 67 3.35 5.95 16.79
C ALA A 67 3.56 4.48 17.12
N GLY A 68 3.88 3.66 16.15
CA GLY A 68 4.12 2.26 16.38
C GLY A 68 3.91 1.47 15.09
N LYS A 69 3.95 0.15 15.23
CA LYS A 69 3.72 -0.73 14.08
C LYS A 69 2.26 -0.71 13.67
N ASN A 70 2.00 -0.74 12.37
CA ASN A 70 0.64 -0.84 11.86
C ASN A 70 0.00 -2.14 12.33
N ARG A 71 -1.26 -2.07 12.74
CA ARG A 71 -2.03 -3.27 13.09
C ARG A 71 -2.64 -3.93 11.87
N LEU A 72 -2.76 -3.18 10.79
CA LEU A 72 -3.22 -3.65 9.49
C LEU A 72 -2.15 -3.31 8.46
N HIS A 73 -1.76 -4.25 7.63
CA HIS A 73 -0.81 -3.98 6.57
C HIS A 73 -1.20 -4.73 5.30
N LEU A 74 -0.72 -4.21 4.16
CA LEU A 74 -0.97 -4.82 2.87
C LEU A 74 0.14 -5.80 2.53
N ASP A 75 -0.22 -6.93 1.96
CA ASP A 75 0.72 -7.89 1.40
C ASP A 75 0.59 -7.85 -0.11
N LEU A 76 1.69 -7.59 -0.79
CA LEU A 76 1.72 -7.42 -2.24
C LEU A 76 2.41 -8.62 -2.88
N ARG A 77 1.80 -9.19 -3.92
CA ARG A 77 2.34 -10.35 -4.62
C ARG A 77 2.94 -9.93 -5.97
N PRO A 78 4.27 -9.91 -6.10
CA PRO A 78 4.93 -9.51 -7.34
C PRO A 78 5.13 -10.69 -8.30
N LEU A 79 5.52 -10.39 -9.52
CA LEU A 79 6.05 -11.39 -10.45
C LEU A 79 7.54 -11.65 -10.18
N ASP A 80 8.26 -10.63 -9.72
CA ASP A 80 9.69 -10.70 -9.39
C ASP A 80 9.92 -9.85 -8.14
N GLN A 81 10.14 -10.51 -7.01
CA GLN A 81 10.26 -9.83 -5.71
C GLN A 81 11.42 -8.83 -5.69
N ALA A 82 12.60 -9.25 -6.13
CA ALA A 82 13.78 -8.37 -6.06
C ALA A 82 13.60 -7.13 -6.94
N ALA A 83 13.06 -7.30 -8.14
CA ALA A 83 12.82 -6.19 -9.06
C ALA A 83 11.78 -5.22 -8.48
N GLU A 84 10.71 -5.73 -7.87
CA GLU A 84 9.68 -4.89 -7.28
C GLU A 84 10.19 -4.14 -6.05
N VAL A 85 10.98 -4.80 -5.19
CA VAL A 85 11.57 -4.11 -4.05
C VAL A 85 12.46 -2.95 -4.52
N ALA A 86 13.28 -3.16 -5.55
CA ALA A 86 14.12 -2.09 -6.11
C ALA A 86 13.28 -0.95 -6.69
N ARG A 87 12.20 -1.28 -7.39
CA ARG A 87 11.31 -0.29 -7.97
C ARG A 87 10.62 0.54 -6.89
N LEU A 88 10.14 -0.11 -5.83
CA LEU A 88 9.48 0.58 -4.72
C LEU A 88 10.46 1.46 -3.94
N GLU A 89 11.70 1.02 -3.78
CA GLU A 89 12.73 1.86 -3.17
C GLU A 89 12.98 3.11 -4.00
N ALA A 90 13.00 2.99 -5.33
CA ALA A 90 13.15 4.14 -6.22
C ALA A 90 11.97 5.11 -6.11
N LEU A 91 10.79 4.64 -5.75
CA LEU A 91 9.61 5.46 -5.54
C LEU A 91 9.56 6.10 -4.15
N GLY A 92 10.42 5.68 -3.23
CA GLY A 92 10.51 6.29 -1.91
C GLY A 92 10.25 5.37 -0.73
N ALA A 93 10.01 4.09 -0.97
CA ALA A 93 9.86 3.12 0.12
C ALA A 93 11.23 2.73 0.68
N ILE A 94 11.24 2.26 1.91
CA ILE A 94 12.46 1.75 2.55
C ILE A 94 12.20 0.36 3.10
N LYS A 95 13.25 -0.46 3.14
CA LYS A 95 13.17 -1.77 3.79
C LYS A 95 13.16 -1.58 5.31
N ILE A 96 12.36 -2.38 5.97
CA ILE A 96 12.24 -2.35 7.44
C ILE A 96 12.72 -3.70 7.98
N GLU A 97 13.64 -3.64 8.94
CA GLU A 97 14.07 -4.83 9.65
C GLU A 97 13.21 -4.98 10.91
N ILE A 98 12.40 -6.02 10.98
CA ILE A 98 11.51 -6.26 12.12
C ILE A 98 11.77 -7.64 12.76
N GLY A 99 12.97 -8.17 12.57
CA GLY A 99 13.35 -9.46 13.17
C GLY A 99 13.03 -10.66 12.31
N GLN A 100 12.47 -10.48 11.10
CA GLN A 100 12.18 -11.61 10.23
C GLN A 100 13.42 -12.36 9.79
N SER A 101 14.60 -11.72 9.83
CA SER A 101 15.85 -12.36 9.49
C SER A 101 16.23 -13.47 10.47
N GLU A 102 15.58 -13.53 11.63
CA GLU A 102 15.78 -14.60 12.61
C GLU A 102 15.10 -15.89 12.19
N TYR A 103 14.23 -15.85 11.18
CA TYR A 103 13.48 -17.01 10.71
C TYR A 103 13.99 -17.42 9.34
N GLU A 104 14.61 -18.58 9.24
CA GLU A 104 15.19 -19.08 7.99
C GLU A 104 14.17 -19.23 6.86
N GLU A 105 12.89 -19.37 7.21
CA GLU A 105 11.83 -19.60 6.24
C GLU A 105 11.11 -18.33 5.80
N THR A 106 11.59 -17.16 6.25
CA THR A 106 10.99 -15.90 5.85
C THR A 106 11.18 -15.66 4.36
N THR A 107 10.09 -15.48 3.64
CA THR A 107 10.10 -15.28 2.19
C THR A 107 9.61 -13.92 1.75
N TRP A 108 9.13 -13.11 2.68
CA TRP A 108 8.61 -11.77 2.39
C TRP A 108 9.61 -10.70 2.80
N VAL A 109 9.49 -9.53 2.19
CA VAL A 109 10.30 -8.36 2.53
C VAL A 109 9.36 -7.31 3.12
N VAL A 110 9.68 -6.81 4.30
CA VAL A 110 8.90 -5.73 4.93
C VAL A 110 9.48 -4.40 4.48
N MET A 111 8.58 -3.52 4.05
CA MET A 111 8.94 -2.17 3.62
C MET A 111 8.03 -1.15 4.31
N ALA A 112 8.41 0.11 4.24
CA ALA A 112 7.57 1.20 4.69
C ALA A 112 7.39 2.20 3.55
N ASP A 113 6.18 2.75 3.45
CA ASP A 113 5.88 3.80 2.49
C ASP A 113 6.50 5.14 2.97
N PRO A 114 6.39 6.23 2.19
CA PRO A 114 7.00 7.51 2.58
C PRO A 114 6.54 8.07 3.92
N GLU A 115 5.44 7.60 4.47
CA GLU A 115 4.97 8.01 5.80
C GLU A 115 5.21 6.97 6.89
N GLY A 116 5.96 5.92 6.57
CA GLY A 116 6.34 4.92 7.54
C GLY A 116 5.34 3.78 7.70
N ASN A 117 4.32 3.70 6.84
CA ASN A 117 3.34 2.61 6.92
C ASN A 117 3.96 1.33 6.38
N GLU A 118 3.99 0.28 7.21
CA GLU A 118 4.57 -1.00 6.85
C GLU A 118 3.69 -1.77 5.88
N PHE A 119 4.32 -2.42 4.92
CA PHE A 119 3.68 -3.35 4.02
C PHE A 119 4.69 -4.43 3.65
N CYS A 120 4.21 -5.53 3.09
CA CYS A 120 5.08 -6.64 2.73
C CYS A 120 5.05 -6.88 1.23
N VAL A 121 6.23 -7.18 0.69
CA VAL A 121 6.36 -7.68 -0.69
C VAL A 121 6.63 -9.17 -0.55
N LEU A 122 5.67 -9.99 -0.98
CA LEU A 122 5.74 -11.43 -0.88
C LEU A 122 6.68 -11.99 -1.94
N ARG A 123 7.08 -13.25 -1.79
CA ARG A 123 7.83 -13.92 -2.84
C ARG A 123 6.96 -14.04 -4.08
N ALA A 124 7.60 -14.17 -5.25
CA ALA A 124 6.88 -14.42 -6.48
C ALA A 124 6.11 -15.74 -6.37
N ARG A 125 4.96 -15.80 -7.00
CA ARG A 125 4.20 -17.04 -7.09
C ARG A 125 4.91 -18.00 -8.04
N ALA A 126 5.15 -19.22 -7.58
CA ALA A 126 5.85 -20.21 -8.39
C ALA A 126 5.01 -20.70 -9.55
#